data_a9fef2f51e466c3cebd637433aede455
#
_entry.id   a9fef2f51e466c3cebd637433aede455
#
_cell.length_a   1.000
_cell.length_b   1.000
_cell.length_c   1.000
_cell.angle_alpha   90.00
_cell.angle_beta   90.00
_cell.angle_gamma   90.00
#
_symmetry.space_group_name_H-M   'P 1'
#
loop_
_entity.id
_entity.type
_entity.pdbx_description
1 polymer ?
#
loop_
_entity_poly.entity_id
_entity_poly.type
_entity_poly.pdbx_seq_one_letter_code
_entity_poly.pdbx_strand_id
1 'polypeptide(L)'
;MKVSIVIPVLNKVNYTKQCLTDIFNSEYDDLEIIVIDNGSNDGTNEFISNISGITLISNKKNLGCAKSWNQGVRCSNGEWIIILNNDVRLPSKWLINLINKAKRESIDILSPGIREGILNYDFESYAENYMDKMKKAFRNWTPNGACFSVSKSVFEKVGFFDENFEIGQYEDADFFRRCKSASLKMGTSGCSFIHHFGSTTQKTLIKNNPTNYALKNQQYHRYKWQIGLIKRNFERYKEKFLMCYWKYKEKYFYGHSLLEN
;
A
#
# COMPACT_ATOMS: atom_id res chain seq x y z
N MET A 1 -19.32 -8.06 5.68
CA MET A 1 -18.28 -8.70 4.82
C MET A 1 -16.95 -8.41 5.44
N LYS A 2 -16.22 -9.44 5.78
CA LYS A 2 -14.96 -9.32 6.52
C LYS A 2 -13.83 -8.78 5.66
N VAL A 3 -13.10 -7.79 6.18
CA VAL A 3 -11.89 -7.23 5.58
C VAL A 3 -10.73 -7.44 6.54
N SER A 4 -9.60 -7.97 6.03
CA SER A 4 -8.38 -8.13 6.81
C SER A 4 -7.39 -7.01 6.43
N ILE A 5 -6.87 -6.29 7.42
CA ILE A 5 -5.83 -5.27 7.23
C ILE A 5 -4.51 -5.88 7.67
N VAL A 6 -3.55 -5.97 6.76
CA VAL A 6 -2.20 -6.52 6.97
C VAL A 6 -1.20 -5.37 7.03
N ILE A 7 -0.54 -5.21 8.17
CA ILE A 7 0.33 -4.07 8.47
C ILE A 7 1.72 -4.58 8.89
N PRO A 8 2.72 -4.57 8.01
CA PRO A 8 4.10 -4.80 8.42
C PRO A 8 4.64 -3.58 9.16
N VAL A 9 5.29 -3.79 10.28
CA VAL A 9 5.91 -2.73 11.07
C VAL A 9 7.38 -3.04 11.35
N LEU A 10 8.21 -2.00 11.40
CA LEU A 10 9.59 -2.07 11.85
C LEU A 10 9.95 -0.76 12.51
N ASN A 11 9.97 -0.74 13.84
CA ASN A 11 10.18 0.47 14.61
C ASN A 11 9.15 1.58 14.29
N LYS A 12 9.45 2.83 14.73
CA LYS A 12 8.55 3.98 14.49
C LYS A 12 7.21 3.84 15.19
N VAL A 13 7.23 3.46 16.47
CA VAL A 13 6.05 3.20 17.29
C VAL A 13 4.98 4.31 17.20
N ASN A 14 5.38 5.59 17.09
CA ASN A 14 4.43 6.70 17.01
C ASN A 14 3.60 6.69 15.73
N TYR A 15 4.17 6.31 14.58
CA TYR A 15 3.41 6.13 13.35
C TYR A 15 2.45 4.96 13.47
N THR A 16 2.91 3.83 14.04
CA THR A 16 2.06 2.67 14.30
C THR A 16 0.88 3.01 15.20
N LYS A 17 1.11 3.78 16.28
CA LYS A 17 0.06 4.27 17.18
C LYS A 17 -0.99 5.07 16.41
N GLN A 18 -0.56 6.04 15.61
CA GLN A 18 -1.46 6.89 14.85
C GLN A 18 -2.24 6.09 13.80
N CYS A 19 -1.57 5.23 13.05
CA CYS A 19 -2.20 4.38 12.04
C CYS A 19 -3.29 3.48 12.65
N LEU A 20 -3.00 2.81 13.77
CA LEU A 20 -3.98 1.96 14.46
C LEU A 20 -5.15 2.78 15.02
N THR A 21 -4.90 3.97 15.57
CA THR A 21 -5.97 4.89 15.99
C THR A 21 -6.89 5.24 14.83
N ASP A 22 -6.34 5.60 13.66
CA ASP A 22 -7.14 5.92 12.48
C ASP A 22 -7.93 4.68 11.97
N ILE A 23 -7.36 3.47 12.06
CA ILE A 23 -8.05 2.23 11.69
C ILE A 23 -9.24 1.96 12.65
N PHE A 24 -9.04 2.08 13.96
CA PHE A 24 -10.11 1.88 14.94
C PHE A 24 -11.23 2.92 14.82
N ASN A 25 -10.92 4.12 14.33
CA ASN A 25 -11.90 5.18 14.05
C ASN A 25 -12.55 5.06 12.66
N SER A 26 -12.20 4.05 11.87
CA SER A 26 -12.79 3.88 10.54
C SER A 26 -14.23 3.39 10.61
N GLU A 27 -15.07 3.90 9.71
CA GLU A 27 -16.47 3.49 9.55
C GLU A 27 -16.56 2.14 8.83
N TYR A 28 -16.07 1.07 9.47
CA TYR A 28 -16.17 -0.29 8.94
C TYR A 28 -16.21 -1.32 10.07
N ASP A 29 -17.29 -2.08 10.19
CA ASP A 29 -17.57 -2.89 11.39
C ASP A 29 -16.86 -4.25 11.43
N ASP A 30 -16.72 -4.94 10.27
CA ASP A 30 -16.24 -6.33 10.20
C ASP A 30 -14.76 -6.37 9.79
N LEU A 31 -13.90 -5.88 10.70
CA LEU A 31 -12.45 -5.79 10.52
C LEU A 31 -11.69 -6.90 11.24
N GLU A 32 -10.64 -7.37 10.59
CA GLU A 32 -9.58 -8.17 11.17
C GLU A 32 -8.25 -7.41 10.97
N ILE A 33 -7.56 -7.13 12.06
CA ILE A 33 -6.29 -6.40 12.03
C ILE A 33 -5.15 -7.37 12.33
N ILE A 34 -4.22 -7.49 11.39
CA ILE A 34 -3.05 -8.37 11.48
C ILE A 34 -1.79 -7.50 11.36
N VAL A 35 -1.05 -7.40 12.45
CA VAL A 35 0.20 -6.64 12.48
C VAL A 35 1.38 -7.61 12.49
N ILE A 36 2.35 -7.38 11.63
CA ILE A 36 3.57 -8.18 11.53
C ILE A 36 4.74 -7.32 11.98
N ASP A 37 5.20 -7.55 13.20
CA ASP A 37 6.38 -6.88 13.72
C ASP A 37 7.65 -7.56 13.23
N ASN A 38 8.40 -6.84 12.43
CA ASN A 38 9.64 -7.32 11.78
C ASN A 38 10.88 -7.18 12.67
N GLY A 39 10.74 -7.38 13.98
CA GLY A 39 11.86 -7.31 14.93
C GLY A 39 12.15 -5.87 15.35
N SER A 40 11.13 -5.14 15.73
CA SER A 40 11.28 -3.79 16.31
C SER A 40 11.98 -3.80 17.66
N ASN A 41 12.68 -2.73 17.98
CA ASN A 41 13.42 -2.54 19.23
C ASN A 41 13.17 -1.17 19.90
N ASP A 42 12.08 -0.50 19.52
CA ASP A 42 11.70 0.83 20.02
C ASP A 42 10.41 0.84 20.86
N GLY A 43 10.00 -0.35 21.36
CA GLY A 43 8.74 -0.51 22.10
C GLY A 43 7.51 -0.78 21.22
N THR A 44 7.66 -0.89 19.90
CA THR A 44 6.54 -1.17 18.98
C THR A 44 5.87 -2.50 19.31
N ASN A 45 6.63 -3.58 19.51
CA ASN A 45 6.10 -4.91 19.83
C ASN A 45 5.31 -4.90 21.15
N GLU A 46 5.88 -4.34 22.20
CA GLU A 46 5.25 -4.20 23.50
C GLU A 46 3.93 -3.41 23.42
N PHE A 47 3.96 -2.29 22.68
CA PHE A 47 2.76 -1.48 22.49
C PHE A 47 1.65 -2.28 21.82
N ILE A 48 1.92 -3.00 20.73
CA ILE A 48 0.90 -3.73 19.96
C ILE A 48 0.37 -4.92 20.78
N SER A 49 1.22 -5.63 21.53
CA SER A 49 0.82 -6.80 22.34
C SER A 49 -0.18 -6.46 23.44
N ASN A 50 -0.26 -5.18 23.83
CA ASN A 50 -1.22 -4.69 24.82
C ASN A 50 -2.56 -4.23 24.23
N ILE A 51 -2.75 -4.35 22.89
CA ILE A 51 -3.98 -3.93 22.21
C ILE A 51 -4.86 -5.16 21.94
N SER A 52 -6.07 -5.19 22.49
CA SER A 52 -7.05 -6.24 22.17
C SER A 52 -7.58 -6.11 20.73
N GLY A 53 -7.94 -7.24 20.11
CA GLY A 53 -8.52 -7.27 18.77
C GLY A 53 -7.50 -7.19 17.62
N ILE A 54 -6.20 -7.26 17.92
CA ILE A 54 -5.12 -7.36 16.93
C ILE A 54 -4.50 -8.75 16.96
N THR A 55 -4.32 -9.35 15.80
CA THR A 55 -3.46 -10.51 15.62
C THR A 55 -2.03 -10.04 15.40
N LEU A 56 -1.13 -10.27 16.36
CA LEU A 56 0.28 -9.91 16.27
C LEU A 56 1.14 -11.11 15.87
N ILE A 57 1.93 -10.94 14.81
CA ILE A 57 2.98 -11.88 14.40
C ILE A 57 4.33 -11.21 14.66
N SER A 58 5.13 -11.75 15.59
CA SER A 58 6.43 -11.19 15.96
C SER A 58 7.57 -11.96 15.32
N ASN A 59 8.33 -11.32 14.45
CA ASN A 59 9.55 -11.86 13.87
C ASN A 59 10.77 -11.46 14.70
N LYS A 60 11.73 -12.37 14.88
CA LYS A 60 12.96 -12.08 15.60
C LYS A 60 13.91 -11.09 14.89
N LYS A 61 13.70 -10.87 13.59
CA LYS A 61 14.48 -9.98 12.73
C LYS A 61 13.66 -9.50 11.55
N ASN A 62 14.13 -8.45 10.87
CA ASN A 62 13.50 -7.98 9.66
C ASN A 62 13.59 -9.03 8.54
N LEU A 63 12.46 -9.58 8.15
CA LEU A 63 12.31 -10.55 7.05
C LEU A 63 12.04 -9.89 5.70
N GLY A 64 11.79 -8.58 5.67
CA GLY A 64 11.40 -7.82 4.48
C GLY A 64 9.88 -7.77 4.25
N CYS A 65 9.46 -6.87 3.34
CA CYS A 65 8.05 -6.59 3.08
C CYS A 65 7.31 -7.81 2.52
N ALA A 66 7.84 -8.46 1.49
CA ALA A 66 7.17 -9.59 0.84
C ALA A 66 6.84 -10.72 1.82
N LYS A 67 7.80 -11.13 2.65
CA LYS A 67 7.59 -12.19 3.66
C LYS A 67 6.57 -11.78 4.70
N SER A 68 6.62 -10.54 5.18
CA SER A 68 5.68 -10.04 6.18
C SER A 68 4.27 -9.93 5.62
N TRP A 69 4.11 -9.41 4.41
CA TRP A 69 2.82 -9.40 3.75
C TRP A 69 2.26 -10.82 3.58
N ASN A 70 3.09 -11.77 3.15
CA ASN A 70 2.67 -13.16 2.99
C ASN A 70 2.26 -13.81 4.32
N GLN A 71 2.97 -13.54 5.42
CA GLN A 71 2.56 -14.00 6.76
C GLN A 71 1.15 -13.48 7.10
N GLY A 72 0.91 -12.18 6.91
CA GLY A 72 -0.39 -11.59 7.17
C GLY A 72 -1.49 -12.11 6.25
N VAL A 73 -1.21 -12.22 4.95
CA VAL A 73 -2.18 -12.76 3.97
C VAL A 73 -2.57 -14.21 4.27
N ARG A 74 -1.62 -15.05 4.68
CA ARG A 74 -1.91 -16.46 5.07
C ARG A 74 -2.76 -16.56 6.32
N CYS A 75 -2.63 -15.63 7.26
CA CYS A 75 -3.43 -15.57 8.50
C CYS A 75 -4.78 -14.90 8.29
N SER A 76 -5.01 -14.23 7.16
CA SER A 76 -6.22 -13.45 6.92
C SER A 76 -7.44 -14.32 6.61
N ASN A 77 -8.59 -13.93 7.20
CA ASN A 77 -9.89 -14.57 6.98
C ASN A 77 -10.86 -13.72 6.14
N GLY A 78 -10.48 -12.47 5.84
CA GLY A 78 -11.31 -11.54 5.07
C GLY A 78 -11.45 -11.96 3.59
N GLU A 79 -12.57 -11.60 2.99
CA GLU A 79 -12.78 -11.71 1.54
C GLU A 79 -11.95 -10.67 0.77
N TRP A 80 -11.66 -9.57 1.42
CA TRP A 80 -10.75 -8.52 0.97
C TRP A 80 -9.59 -8.37 1.93
N ILE A 81 -8.41 -8.19 1.38
CA ILE A 81 -7.17 -7.99 2.14
C ILE A 81 -6.64 -6.61 1.79
N ILE A 82 -6.39 -5.80 2.80
CA ILE A 82 -5.71 -4.52 2.66
C ILE A 82 -4.26 -4.70 3.04
N ILE A 83 -3.36 -4.41 2.12
CA ILE A 83 -1.94 -4.23 2.43
C ILE A 83 -1.75 -2.75 2.76
N LEU A 84 -1.23 -2.46 3.95
CA LEU A 84 -1.15 -1.09 4.47
C LEU A 84 0.19 -0.83 5.15
N ASN A 85 0.87 0.23 4.78
CA ASN A 85 2.02 0.73 5.55
C ASN A 85 1.56 1.36 6.87
N ASN A 86 2.43 1.34 7.88
CA ASN A 86 2.13 1.93 9.19
C ASN A 86 2.37 3.45 9.26
N ASP A 87 3.06 4.04 8.27
CA ASP A 87 3.36 5.47 8.21
C ASP A 87 2.34 6.25 7.36
N VAL A 88 1.06 6.07 7.70
CA VAL A 88 -0.08 6.69 7.01
C VAL A 88 -1.04 7.37 7.99
N ARG A 89 -1.86 8.30 7.47
CA ARG A 89 -3.08 8.80 8.08
C ARG A 89 -4.28 8.40 7.23
N LEU A 90 -5.37 8.06 7.87
CA LEU A 90 -6.57 7.48 7.27
C LEU A 90 -7.82 8.25 7.76
N PRO A 91 -8.64 8.85 6.88
CA PRO A 91 -9.89 9.46 7.30
C PRO A 91 -10.96 8.39 7.58
N SER A 92 -11.99 8.66 8.39
CA SER A 92 -12.95 7.65 8.86
C SER A 92 -13.58 6.81 7.74
N LYS A 93 -13.88 7.39 6.58
CA LYS A 93 -14.58 6.74 5.44
C LYS A 93 -13.66 6.10 4.41
N TRP A 94 -12.34 6.09 4.64
CA TRP A 94 -11.39 5.61 3.64
C TRP A 94 -11.66 4.19 3.17
N LEU A 95 -11.90 3.27 4.11
CA LEU A 95 -12.03 1.85 3.83
C LEU A 95 -13.38 1.50 3.20
N ILE A 96 -14.48 2.01 3.79
CA ILE A 96 -15.82 1.75 3.27
C ILE A 96 -15.97 2.23 1.83
N ASN A 97 -15.44 3.41 1.52
CA ASN A 97 -15.45 3.97 0.17
C ASN A 97 -14.63 3.12 -0.80
N LEU A 98 -13.41 2.69 -0.39
CA LEU A 98 -12.52 1.88 -1.21
C LEU A 98 -13.16 0.54 -1.58
N ILE A 99 -13.66 -0.19 -0.57
CA ILE A 99 -14.25 -1.52 -0.75
C ILE A 99 -15.55 -1.45 -1.55
N ASN A 100 -16.44 -0.49 -1.25
CA ASN A 100 -17.67 -0.32 -2.00
C ASN A 100 -17.42 -0.03 -3.49
N LYS A 101 -16.42 0.79 -3.79
CA LYS A 101 -16.01 1.06 -5.18
C LYS A 101 -15.47 -0.20 -5.86
N ALA A 102 -14.56 -0.91 -5.20
CA ALA A 102 -13.96 -2.13 -5.75
C ALA A 102 -15.03 -3.17 -6.11
N LYS A 103 -16.00 -3.40 -5.21
CA LYS A 103 -17.12 -4.32 -5.44
C LYS A 103 -18.05 -3.87 -6.55
N ARG A 104 -18.53 -2.64 -6.47
CA ARG A 104 -19.50 -2.10 -7.44
C ARG A 104 -18.99 -2.17 -8.87
N GLU A 105 -17.70 -1.94 -9.07
CA GLU A 105 -17.08 -1.88 -10.39
C GLU A 105 -16.28 -3.13 -10.76
N SER A 106 -16.36 -4.19 -9.93
CA SER A 106 -15.63 -5.44 -10.12
C SER A 106 -14.13 -5.20 -10.37
N ILE A 107 -13.51 -4.43 -9.48
CA ILE A 107 -12.07 -4.14 -9.53
C ILE A 107 -11.38 -5.08 -8.55
N ASP A 108 -10.44 -5.87 -9.03
CA ASP A 108 -9.74 -6.90 -8.24
C ASP A 108 -8.74 -6.31 -7.25
N ILE A 109 -8.08 -5.19 -7.64
CA ILE A 109 -7.07 -4.50 -6.82
C ILE A 109 -7.26 -3.00 -6.94
N LEU A 110 -7.46 -2.33 -5.80
CA LEU A 110 -7.72 -0.89 -5.79
C LEU A 110 -6.93 -0.18 -4.69
N SER A 111 -6.21 0.88 -5.06
CA SER A 111 -5.59 1.78 -4.08
C SER A 111 -6.38 3.09 -3.96
N PRO A 112 -6.34 3.74 -2.78
CA PRO A 112 -6.86 5.09 -2.59
C PRO A 112 -6.00 6.12 -3.33
N GLY A 113 -6.51 7.33 -3.49
CA GLY A 113 -5.68 8.49 -3.78
C GLY A 113 -4.73 8.78 -2.62
N ILE A 114 -3.55 9.30 -2.92
CA ILE A 114 -2.50 9.48 -1.94
C ILE A 114 -1.85 10.86 -2.04
N ARG A 115 -1.56 11.46 -0.88
CA ARG A 115 -0.65 12.60 -0.78
C ARG A 115 0.56 12.18 0.07
N GLU A 116 1.75 12.42 -0.47
CA GLU A 116 2.99 12.02 0.20
C GLU A 116 3.74 13.22 0.78
N GLY A 117 4.46 13.00 1.88
CA GLY A 117 5.39 13.95 2.46
C GLY A 117 5.02 14.45 3.85
N ILE A 118 5.30 15.72 4.11
CA ILE A 118 5.05 16.34 5.43
C ILE A 118 3.56 16.68 5.55
N LEU A 119 2.96 16.29 6.67
CA LEU A 119 1.58 16.67 7.00
C LEU A 119 1.57 18.10 7.57
N ASN A 120 1.41 19.09 6.71
CA ASN A 120 1.38 20.52 7.03
C ASN A 120 0.03 21.19 6.70
N TYR A 121 -1.05 20.42 6.76
CA TYR A 121 -2.41 20.86 6.48
C TYR A 121 -3.39 20.18 7.44
N ASP A 122 -4.60 20.73 7.56
CA ASP A 122 -5.70 20.06 8.27
C ASP A 122 -6.10 18.80 7.50
N PHE A 123 -5.76 17.65 8.08
CA PHE A 123 -5.92 16.35 7.43
C PHE A 123 -7.39 15.99 7.17
N GLU A 124 -8.26 16.18 8.17
CA GLU A 124 -9.65 15.73 8.08
C GLU A 124 -10.41 16.58 7.05
N SER A 125 -10.32 17.90 7.14
CA SER A 125 -10.94 18.82 6.19
C SER A 125 -10.42 18.60 4.77
N TYR A 126 -9.12 18.35 4.62
CA TYR A 126 -8.52 18.09 3.31
C TYR A 126 -9.02 16.77 2.72
N ALA A 127 -9.01 15.70 3.52
CA ALA A 127 -9.43 14.38 3.08
C ALA A 127 -10.90 14.34 2.65
N GLU A 128 -11.78 15.01 3.40
CA GLU A 128 -13.20 15.13 3.06
C GLU A 128 -13.40 15.87 1.73
N ASN A 129 -12.78 17.04 1.56
CA ASN A 129 -12.81 17.81 0.31
C ASN A 129 -12.26 17.02 -0.87
N TYR A 130 -11.11 16.34 -0.66
CA TYR A 130 -10.49 15.50 -1.68
C TYR A 130 -11.44 14.40 -2.13
N MET A 131 -11.97 13.60 -1.20
CA MET A 131 -12.85 12.47 -1.52
C MET A 131 -14.16 12.93 -2.20
N ASP A 132 -14.70 14.09 -1.81
CA ASP A 132 -15.89 14.64 -2.48
C ASP A 132 -15.60 15.02 -3.93
N LYS A 133 -14.54 15.79 -4.17
CA LYS A 133 -14.17 16.23 -5.52
C LYS A 133 -13.70 15.09 -6.42
N MET A 134 -12.92 14.15 -5.85
CA MET A 134 -12.26 13.08 -6.59
C MET A 134 -13.08 11.78 -6.68
N LYS A 135 -14.28 11.69 -6.12
CA LYS A 135 -15.07 10.44 -6.03
C LYS A 135 -15.27 9.71 -7.35
N LYS A 136 -15.28 10.44 -8.49
CA LYS A 136 -15.40 9.86 -9.85
C LYS A 136 -14.05 9.58 -10.50
N ALA A 137 -12.97 10.10 -9.94
CA ALA A 137 -11.65 9.90 -10.51
C ALA A 137 -11.21 8.44 -10.36
N PHE A 138 -10.76 7.87 -11.46
CA PHE A 138 -10.22 6.51 -11.52
C PHE A 138 -9.12 6.46 -12.56
N ARG A 139 -7.98 5.88 -12.16
CA ARG A 139 -6.84 5.63 -13.03
C ARG A 139 -6.65 4.13 -13.16
N ASN A 140 -6.93 3.59 -14.35
CA ASN A 140 -6.67 2.19 -14.68
C ASN A 140 -5.16 1.98 -14.89
N TRP A 141 -4.43 1.84 -13.81
CA TRP A 141 -2.97 1.69 -13.77
C TRP A 141 -2.54 0.93 -12.53
N THR A 142 -1.23 0.75 -12.37
CA THR A 142 -0.63 0.12 -11.20
C THR A 142 -1.07 0.82 -9.91
N PRO A 143 -1.60 0.11 -8.92
CA PRO A 143 -1.91 0.65 -7.60
C PRO A 143 -0.67 1.19 -6.87
N ASN A 144 -0.88 1.97 -5.81
CA ASN A 144 0.20 2.43 -4.94
C ASN A 144 0.53 1.37 -3.88
N GLY A 145 1.82 1.06 -3.69
CA GLY A 145 2.28 0.05 -2.74
C GLY A 145 2.12 0.41 -1.26
N ALA A 146 1.87 1.68 -0.91
CA ALA A 146 1.68 2.09 0.49
C ALA A 146 0.32 1.65 1.06
N CYS A 147 -0.71 1.57 0.19
CA CYS A 147 -2.04 1.07 0.55
C CYS A 147 -2.77 0.53 -0.69
N PHE A 148 -3.21 -0.71 -0.63
CA PHE A 148 -4.08 -1.27 -1.67
C PHE A 148 -4.95 -2.40 -1.13
N SER A 149 -6.17 -2.48 -1.63
CA SER A 149 -7.10 -3.59 -1.39
C SER A 149 -6.90 -4.65 -2.47
N VAL A 150 -6.98 -5.91 -2.06
CA VAL A 150 -6.88 -7.08 -2.94
C VAL A 150 -8.02 -8.04 -2.62
N SER A 151 -8.79 -8.46 -3.61
CA SER A 151 -9.71 -9.58 -3.45
C SER A 151 -8.93 -10.86 -3.14
N LYS A 152 -9.38 -11.67 -2.18
CA LYS A 152 -8.68 -12.91 -1.79
C LYS A 152 -8.43 -13.86 -2.95
N SER A 153 -9.36 -13.93 -3.90
CA SER A 153 -9.24 -14.76 -5.12
C SER A 153 -8.05 -14.37 -6.02
N VAL A 154 -7.52 -13.16 -5.89
CA VAL A 154 -6.32 -12.75 -6.63
C VAL A 154 -5.13 -13.60 -6.22
N PHE A 155 -4.95 -13.86 -4.91
CA PHE A 155 -3.84 -14.69 -4.42
C PHE A 155 -3.96 -16.15 -4.89
N GLU A 156 -5.17 -16.65 -5.06
CA GLU A 156 -5.40 -17.98 -5.62
C GLU A 156 -4.99 -18.03 -7.11
N LYS A 157 -5.23 -16.95 -7.84
CA LYS A 157 -4.96 -16.85 -9.28
C LYS A 157 -3.50 -16.57 -9.62
N VAL A 158 -2.82 -15.68 -8.87
CA VAL A 158 -1.46 -15.24 -9.23
C VAL A 158 -0.40 -15.60 -8.17
N GLY A 159 -0.80 -16.22 -7.06
CA GLY A 159 0.08 -16.56 -5.94
C GLY A 159 0.42 -15.34 -5.05
N PHE A 160 1.20 -15.61 -4.03
CA PHE A 160 1.64 -14.63 -3.03
C PHE A 160 2.73 -13.71 -3.57
N PHE A 161 3.18 -12.74 -2.74
CA PHE A 161 4.33 -11.90 -3.05
C PHE A 161 5.61 -12.74 -3.16
N ASP A 162 6.50 -12.36 -4.08
CA ASP A 162 7.75 -13.09 -4.30
C ASP A 162 8.76 -12.77 -3.17
N GLU A 163 9.08 -13.78 -2.37
CA GLU A 163 9.95 -13.66 -1.20
C GLU A 163 11.45 -13.57 -1.52
N ASN A 164 11.82 -13.61 -2.81
CA ASN A 164 13.20 -13.37 -3.24
C ASN A 164 13.56 -11.88 -3.28
N PHE A 165 12.58 -10.98 -3.16
CA PHE A 165 12.85 -9.57 -2.95
C PHE A 165 13.29 -9.33 -1.50
N GLU A 166 14.54 -8.86 -1.33
CA GLU A 166 15.13 -8.59 -0.01
C GLU A 166 14.56 -7.30 0.57
N ILE A 167 14.28 -7.25 1.86
CA ILE A 167 13.88 -6.07 2.67
C ILE A 167 12.64 -5.34 2.15
N GLY A 168 12.67 -4.83 0.92
CA GLY A 168 11.57 -4.11 0.28
C GLY A 168 11.98 -3.49 -1.05
N GLN A 169 11.02 -2.91 -1.76
CA GLN A 169 11.07 -2.41 -3.14
C GLN A 169 11.01 -3.51 -4.20
N TYR A 170 10.14 -3.30 -5.19
CA TYR A 170 9.85 -4.15 -6.34
C TYR A 170 8.96 -5.37 -6.08
N GLU A 171 8.69 -5.78 -4.82
CA GLU A 171 7.77 -6.87 -4.51
C GLU A 171 6.32 -6.57 -4.92
N ASP A 172 5.89 -5.32 -4.72
CA ASP A 172 4.60 -4.79 -5.17
C ASP A 172 4.54 -4.67 -6.70
N ALA A 173 5.58 -4.12 -7.31
CA ALA A 173 5.68 -3.99 -8.76
C ALA A 173 5.64 -5.36 -9.47
N ASP A 174 6.30 -6.38 -8.92
CA ASP A 174 6.22 -7.75 -9.40
C ASP A 174 4.80 -8.31 -9.28
N PHE A 175 4.18 -8.15 -8.12
CA PHE A 175 2.83 -8.62 -7.86
C PHE A 175 1.82 -7.99 -8.84
N PHE A 176 1.83 -6.67 -8.98
CA PHE A 176 0.94 -5.97 -9.90
C PHE A 176 1.22 -6.36 -11.37
N ARG A 177 2.46 -6.64 -11.72
CA ARG A 177 2.80 -7.11 -13.07
C ARG A 177 2.24 -8.51 -13.34
N ARG A 178 2.28 -9.44 -12.36
CA ARG A 178 1.62 -10.75 -12.46
C ARG A 178 0.10 -10.60 -12.58
N CYS A 179 -0.49 -9.74 -11.78
CA CYS A 179 -1.92 -9.43 -11.86
C CYS A 179 -2.33 -8.88 -13.23
N LYS A 180 -1.55 -7.96 -13.78
CA LYS A 180 -1.77 -7.44 -15.14
C LYS A 180 -1.66 -8.52 -16.21
N SER A 181 -0.68 -9.43 -16.09
CA SER A 181 -0.54 -10.57 -17.02
C SER A 181 -1.70 -11.55 -16.91
N ALA A 182 -2.34 -11.65 -15.75
CA ALA A 182 -3.54 -12.43 -15.53
C ALA A 182 -4.85 -11.70 -15.90
N SER A 183 -4.76 -10.53 -16.55
CA SER A 183 -5.89 -9.68 -16.95
C SER A 183 -6.80 -9.26 -15.80
N LEU A 184 -6.24 -9.11 -14.59
CA LEU A 184 -6.97 -8.59 -13.45
C LEU A 184 -7.18 -7.08 -13.56
N LYS A 185 -8.35 -6.60 -13.15
CA LYS A 185 -8.69 -5.18 -13.15
C LYS A 185 -8.10 -4.49 -11.93
N MET A 186 -7.27 -3.48 -12.14
CA MET A 186 -6.62 -2.77 -11.05
C MET A 186 -6.52 -1.27 -11.31
N GLY A 187 -6.37 -0.48 -10.24
CA GLY A 187 -6.19 0.96 -10.39
C GLY A 187 -6.12 1.73 -9.08
N THR A 188 -6.18 3.06 -9.22
CA THR A 188 -6.24 4.01 -8.11
C THR A 188 -7.51 4.83 -8.24
N SER A 189 -8.22 5.07 -7.13
CA SER A 189 -9.45 5.85 -7.11
C SER A 189 -9.44 6.95 -6.07
N GLY A 190 -9.97 8.11 -6.45
CA GLY A 190 -10.14 9.24 -5.54
C GLY A 190 -11.38 9.17 -4.64
N CYS A 191 -12.18 8.08 -4.70
CA CYS A 191 -13.28 7.87 -3.75
C CYS A 191 -12.78 7.63 -2.32
N SER A 192 -11.51 7.28 -2.16
CA SER A 192 -10.80 7.11 -0.91
C SER A 192 -9.47 7.86 -0.95
N PHE A 193 -8.97 8.27 0.20
CA PHE A 193 -7.75 9.06 0.34
C PHE A 193 -6.93 8.60 1.52
N ILE A 194 -5.60 8.70 1.40
CA ILE A 194 -4.66 8.55 2.51
C ILE A 194 -3.56 9.62 2.42
N HIS A 195 -2.99 9.99 3.58
CA HIS A 195 -1.71 10.69 3.62
C HIS A 195 -0.61 9.69 4.00
N HIS A 196 0.51 9.70 3.27
CA HIS A 196 1.64 8.82 3.51
C HIS A 196 2.88 9.66 3.83
N PHE A 197 3.48 9.45 4.99
CA PHE A 197 4.65 10.24 5.43
C PHE A 197 5.93 9.95 4.63
N GLY A 198 5.89 8.91 3.76
CA GLY A 198 6.90 8.67 2.75
C GLY A 198 8.16 7.96 3.24
N SER A 199 8.13 6.63 3.19
CA SER A 199 9.31 5.76 3.31
C SER A 199 10.22 6.06 4.52
N THR A 200 9.65 6.41 5.66
CA THR A 200 10.41 6.79 6.86
C THR A 200 11.31 5.66 7.34
N THR A 201 10.82 4.43 7.27
CA THR A 201 11.58 3.21 7.63
C THR A 201 12.66 2.90 6.60
N GLN A 202 12.37 2.97 5.30
CA GLN A 202 13.34 2.67 4.24
C GLN A 202 14.51 3.66 4.23
N LYS A 203 14.27 4.96 4.42
CA LYS A 203 15.34 5.97 4.52
C LYS A 203 16.31 5.64 5.66
N THR A 204 15.80 5.18 6.80
CA THR A 204 16.60 4.75 7.95
C THR A 204 17.39 3.48 7.63
N LEU A 205 16.77 2.49 6.99
CA LEU A 205 17.41 1.23 6.62
C LEU A 205 18.54 1.42 5.60
N ILE A 206 18.34 2.26 4.58
CA ILE A 206 19.37 2.57 3.58
C ILE A 206 20.57 3.26 4.25
N LYS A 207 20.33 4.18 5.19
CA LYS A 207 21.40 4.87 5.92
C LYS A 207 22.23 3.93 6.80
N ASN A 208 21.60 2.92 7.39
CA ASN A 208 22.22 2.02 8.36
C ASN A 208 22.74 0.71 7.75
N ASN A 209 22.40 0.38 6.51
CA ASN A 209 22.82 -0.85 5.86
C ASN A 209 23.31 -0.57 4.44
N PRO A 210 24.65 -0.60 4.22
CA PRO A 210 25.24 -0.31 2.92
C PRO A 210 25.00 -1.42 1.88
N THR A 211 24.40 -2.55 2.24
CA THR A 211 23.98 -3.54 1.25
C THR A 211 22.89 -2.92 0.37
N ASN A 212 23.20 -2.73 -0.90
CA ASN A 212 22.30 -2.09 -1.85
C ASN A 212 21.19 -3.06 -2.28
N TYR A 213 20.33 -3.47 -1.30
CA TYR A 213 19.20 -4.37 -1.58
C TYR A 213 18.29 -3.84 -2.67
N ALA A 214 18.11 -2.52 -2.74
CA ALA A 214 17.29 -1.88 -3.77
C ALA A 214 17.84 -2.14 -5.19
N LEU A 215 19.19 -2.09 -5.34
CA LEU A 215 19.81 -2.41 -6.62
C LEU A 215 19.71 -3.90 -6.95
N LYS A 216 19.90 -4.78 -5.95
CA LYS A 216 19.72 -6.22 -6.13
C LYS A 216 18.29 -6.57 -6.54
N ASN A 217 17.29 -6.02 -5.84
CA ASN A 217 15.89 -6.20 -6.17
C ASN A 217 15.56 -5.70 -7.57
N GLN A 218 16.11 -4.54 -7.95
CA GLN A 218 15.95 -4.00 -9.31
C GLN A 218 16.55 -4.95 -10.36
N GLN A 219 17.74 -5.49 -10.12
CA GLN A 219 18.39 -6.44 -11.02
C GLN A 219 17.58 -7.73 -11.12
N TYR A 220 17.14 -8.28 -9.97
CA TYR A 220 16.29 -9.47 -9.92
C TYR A 220 14.96 -9.25 -10.67
N HIS A 221 14.28 -8.15 -10.44
CA HIS A 221 13.03 -7.81 -11.14
C HIS A 221 13.25 -7.73 -12.66
N ARG A 222 14.35 -7.10 -13.11
CA ARG A 222 14.68 -7.03 -14.54
C ARG A 222 14.98 -8.39 -15.15
N TYR A 223 15.73 -9.21 -14.45
CA TYR A 223 16.04 -10.58 -14.86
C TYR A 223 14.75 -11.40 -14.99
N LYS A 224 13.95 -11.45 -13.94
CA LYS A 224 12.68 -12.18 -13.88
C LYS A 224 11.73 -11.82 -15.05
N TRP A 225 11.66 -10.54 -15.38
CA TRP A 225 10.74 -10.02 -16.40
C TRP A 225 11.40 -9.76 -17.76
N GLN A 226 12.65 -10.16 -17.96
CA GLN A 226 13.42 -9.97 -19.19
C GLN A 226 13.36 -8.53 -19.70
N ILE A 227 13.60 -7.56 -18.80
CA ILE A 227 13.53 -6.13 -19.12
C ILE A 227 14.88 -5.65 -19.62
N GLY A 228 15.10 -5.67 -20.93
CA GLY A 228 16.29 -5.09 -21.57
C GLY A 228 16.33 -3.57 -21.52
N LEU A 229 17.49 -2.98 -21.85
CA LEU A 229 17.74 -1.53 -21.76
C LEU A 229 16.75 -0.69 -22.59
N ILE A 230 16.45 -1.11 -23.80
CA ILE A 230 15.54 -0.37 -24.70
C ILE A 230 14.13 -0.35 -24.12
N LYS A 231 13.60 -1.53 -23.73
CA LYS A 231 12.27 -1.68 -23.11
C LYS A 231 12.16 -0.86 -21.83
N ARG A 232 13.20 -0.89 -20.97
CA ARG A 232 13.27 -0.10 -19.74
C ARG A 232 13.15 1.40 -20.00
N ASN A 233 13.92 1.92 -20.95
CA ASN A 233 13.90 3.34 -21.25
C ASN A 233 12.53 3.75 -21.83
N PHE A 234 11.98 2.95 -22.72
CA PHE A 234 10.66 3.18 -23.29
C PHE A 234 9.57 3.17 -22.20
N GLU A 235 9.53 2.13 -21.32
CA GLU A 235 8.57 2.04 -20.23
C GLU A 235 8.70 3.27 -19.30
N ARG A 236 9.92 3.68 -18.95
CA ARG A 236 10.17 4.85 -18.09
C ARG A 236 9.68 6.16 -18.69
N TYR A 237 9.93 6.40 -19.98
CA TYR A 237 9.46 7.62 -20.65
C TYR A 237 7.94 7.61 -20.81
N LYS A 238 7.37 6.48 -21.19
CA LYS A 238 5.92 6.30 -21.29
C LYS A 238 5.25 6.56 -19.92
N GLU A 239 5.77 6.00 -18.86
CA GLU A 239 5.26 6.18 -17.49
C GLU A 239 5.32 7.66 -17.07
N LYS A 240 6.45 8.33 -17.25
CA LYS A 240 6.59 9.77 -16.96
C LYS A 240 5.57 10.62 -17.73
N PHE A 241 5.42 10.35 -19.02
CA PHE A 241 4.45 11.07 -19.85
C PHE A 241 3.01 10.85 -19.37
N LEU A 242 2.64 9.60 -19.13
CA LEU A 242 1.29 9.25 -18.65
C LEU A 242 1.00 9.84 -17.26
N MET A 243 1.98 9.82 -16.34
CA MET A 243 1.82 10.41 -15.01
C MET A 243 1.63 11.93 -15.09
N CYS A 244 2.41 12.61 -15.93
CA CYS A 244 2.26 14.05 -16.17
C CYS A 244 0.90 14.38 -16.77
N TYR A 245 0.47 13.64 -17.81
CA TYR A 245 -0.83 13.79 -18.45
C TYR A 245 -1.99 13.57 -17.46
N TRP A 246 -1.96 12.49 -16.67
CA TRP A 246 -3.02 12.22 -15.69
C TRP A 246 -3.05 13.28 -14.59
N LYS A 247 -1.90 13.68 -14.06
CA LYS A 247 -1.83 14.73 -13.04
C LYS A 247 -2.43 16.04 -13.54
N TYR A 248 -2.13 16.44 -14.79
CA TYR A 248 -2.73 17.61 -15.42
C TYR A 248 -4.24 17.46 -15.58
N LYS A 249 -4.70 16.36 -16.18
CA LYS A 249 -6.12 16.07 -16.40
C LYS A 249 -6.92 16.03 -15.10
N GLU A 250 -6.43 15.33 -14.10
CA GLU A 250 -7.10 15.19 -12.82
C GLU A 250 -7.22 16.54 -12.10
N LYS A 251 -6.15 17.34 -12.08
CA LYS A 251 -6.19 18.70 -11.52
C LYS A 251 -7.15 19.62 -12.27
N TYR A 252 -7.21 19.51 -13.59
CA TYR A 252 -8.13 20.31 -14.39
C TYR A 252 -9.59 19.99 -14.10
N PHE A 253 -9.96 18.71 -14.03
CA PHE A 253 -11.36 18.29 -13.84
C PHE A 253 -11.81 18.27 -12.38
N TYR A 254 -10.91 17.99 -11.45
CA TYR A 254 -11.27 17.71 -10.06
C TYR A 254 -10.57 18.64 -9.04
N GLY A 255 -9.60 19.44 -9.45
CA GLY A 255 -8.81 20.30 -8.56
C GLY A 255 -7.70 19.56 -7.80
N HIS A 256 -7.66 18.24 -7.85
CA HIS A 256 -6.71 17.37 -7.17
C HIS A 256 -6.11 16.34 -8.14
N SER A 257 -5.13 15.58 -7.68
CA SER A 257 -4.56 14.43 -8.41
C SER A 257 -4.61 13.18 -7.54
N LEU A 258 -4.68 12.01 -8.17
CA LEU A 258 -4.66 10.73 -7.44
C LEU A 258 -3.31 10.46 -6.75
N LEU A 259 -2.23 11.11 -7.19
CA LEU A 259 -0.92 11.08 -6.56
C LEU A 259 -0.44 12.52 -6.36
N GLU A 260 -0.41 12.98 -5.12
CA GLU A 260 0.07 14.31 -4.74
C GLU A 260 1.36 14.23 -3.90
N ASN A 261 2.25 15.19 -4.12
CA ASN A 261 3.52 15.34 -3.40
C ASN A 261 3.59 16.74 -2.82
#